data_10f4e155df0452ce1462d92856777434
#
_entry.id   10f4e155df0452ce1462d92856777434
#
_cell.length_a   1.000
_cell.length_b   1.000
_cell.length_c   1.000
_cell.angle_alpha   90.00
_cell.angle_beta   90.00
_cell.angle_gamma   90.00
#
_symmetry.space_group_name_H-M   'P 1'
#
loop_
_entity.id
_entity.type
_entity.pdbx_description
1 polymer ?
#
loop_
_entity_poly.entity_id
_entity_poly.type
_entity_poly.pdbx_seq_one_letter_code
_entity_poly.pdbx_strand_id
1 'polypeptide(L)'
;MKRHDKITRNLFNKIHLKQIKTPGYKRVVNLLSEKNLNLPKDFFKDKICADLGCGSTGAGALNLLNLGAKEVHLMDMHKHIFKPIKQNLKKHDGKFKIHVGSLEKLPFKNNFFDFVLCQGVIHHMDDDKKGFKEIHRVLKKGGKTHIVVQGNGGLIPKIMYNVIIPQYKKNPLVKKLLNEIMDNKIYKYKRFFNLNLNKKGVKLVKFLSRYFDEDFRLTMKDRVLSPNYYQYEEKKLIKNLNKLGLKKTYRIKKKVQFNNIRALVAPMYYEYDHLISRVLYGDGDIAILSTKTK
;
A
#
# COMPACT_ATOMS: atom_id res chain seq x y z
N MET A 1 -14.81 7.50 -17.11
CA MET A 1 -13.93 6.64 -16.28
C MET A 1 -13.34 5.60 -17.22
N LYS A 2 -12.01 5.53 -17.32
CA LYS A 2 -11.32 4.57 -18.19
C LYS A 2 -11.59 3.12 -17.74
N ARG A 3 -11.50 2.15 -18.65
CA ARG A 3 -11.74 0.72 -18.36
C ARG A 3 -10.84 0.20 -17.23
N HIS A 4 -9.59 0.64 -17.19
CA HIS A 4 -8.60 0.26 -16.17
C HIS A 4 -9.01 0.76 -14.78
N ASP A 5 -9.48 2.00 -14.64
CA ASP A 5 -9.98 2.57 -13.39
C ASP A 5 -11.11 1.71 -12.78
N LYS A 6 -12.02 1.20 -13.62
CA LYS A 6 -13.12 0.33 -13.17
C LYS A 6 -12.60 -1.00 -12.62
N ILE A 7 -11.60 -1.60 -13.29
CA ILE A 7 -10.99 -2.87 -12.85
C ILE A 7 -10.23 -2.66 -11.55
N THR A 8 -9.35 -1.67 -11.50
CA THR A 8 -8.59 -1.27 -10.32
C THR A 8 -9.52 -1.02 -9.14
N ARG A 9 -10.56 -0.22 -9.34
CA ARG A 9 -11.58 0.07 -8.35
C ARG A 9 -12.22 -1.19 -7.77
N ASN A 10 -12.71 -2.09 -8.61
CA ASN A 10 -13.39 -3.30 -8.16
C ASN A 10 -12.46 -4.27 -7.43
N LEU A 11 -11.20 -4.37 -7.87
CA LEU A 11 -10.17 -5.19 -7.25
C LEU A 11 -9.87 -4.71 -5.82
N PHE A 12 -9.52 -3.43 -5.69
CA PHE A 12 -9.12 -2.86 -4.40
C PHE A 12 -10.28 -2.79 -3.41
N ASN A 13 -11.51 -2.57 -3.87
CA ASN A 13 -12.67 -2.69 -2.99
C ASN A 13 -12.74 -4.06 -2.31
N LYS A 14 -12.58 -5.14 -3.08
CA LYS A 14 -12.59 -6.52 -2.54
C LYS A 14 -11.40 -6.79 -1.62
N ILE A 15 -10.22 -6.26 -1.94
CA ILE A 15 -9.01 -6.41 -1.12
C ILE A 15 -9.18 -5.69 0.21
N HIS A 16 -9.54 -4.41 0.19
CA HIS A 16 -9.61 -3.56 1.37
C HIS A 16 -10.70 -4.01 2.35
N LEU A 17 -11.87 -4.45 1.88
CA LEU A 17 -12.92 -4.98 2.75
C LEU A 17 -12.45 -6.21 3.55
N LYS A 18 -11.53 -7.00 3.00
CA LYS A 18 -10.93 -8.14 3.70
C LYS A 18 -9.77 -7.74 4.61
N GLN A 19 -9.01 -6.72 4.24
CA GLN A 19 -7.87 -6.22 5.02
C GLN A 19 -8.27 -5.73 6.42
N ILE A 20 -9.48 -5.23 6.61
CA ILE A 20 -9.99 -4.82 7.93
C ILE A 20 -9.85 -5.92 8.97
N LYS A 21 -9.94 -7.18 8.54
CA LYS A 21 -9.86 -8.37 9.40
C LYS A 21 -8.44 -8.94 9.53
N THR A 22 -7.43 -8.30 8.94
CA THR A 22 -6.07 -8.83 8.91
C THR A 22 -5.12 -8.02 9.80
N PRO A 23 -4.02 -8.62 10.28
CA PRO A 23 -2.96 -7.88 10.99
C PRO A 23 -2.33 -6.75 10.16
N GLY A 24 -2.44 -6.78 8.83
CA GLY A 24 -1.94 -5.75 7.94
C GLY A 24 -2.50 -4.36 8.22
N TYR A 25 -3.75 -4.28 8.63
CA TYR A 25 -4.38 -3.04 9.10
C TYR A 25 -3.62 -2.40 10.26
N LYS A 26 -3.32 -3.17 11.30
CA LYS A 26 -2.60 -2.68 12.49
C LYS A 26 -1.18 -2.22 12.15
N ARG A 27 -0.51 -2.90 11.20
CA ARG A 27 0.84 -2.51 10.75
C ARG A 27 0.87 -1.11 10.14
N VAL A 28 -0.08 -0.79 9.27
CA VAL A 28 -0.15 0.54 8.65
C VAL A 28 -0.31 1.63 9.71
N VAL A 29 -1.17 1.39 10.71
CA VAL A 29 -1.36 2.31 11.83
C VAL A 29 -0.06 2.50 12.62
N ASN A 30 0.64 1.43 12.95
CA ASN A 30 1.84 1.50 13.79
C ASN A 30 3.08 2.10 13.08
N LEU A 31 3.12 2.09 11.75
CA LEU A 31 4.26 2.61 10.99
C LEU A 31 4.24 4.11 10.81
N LEU A 32 3.06 4.74 10.87
CA LEU A 32 2.91 6.18 10.72
C LEU A 32 3.01 6.84 12.10
N SER A 33 4.18 7.29 12.48
CA SER A 33 4.44 8.07 13.69
C SER A 33 5.43 9.18 13.40
N GLU A 34 5.44 10.23 14.22
CA GLU A 34 6.39 11.34 14.08
C GLU A 34 7.84 10.85 14.16
N LYS A 35 8.11 9.94 15.10
CA LYS A 35 9.43 9.31 15.23
C LYS A 35 9.84 8.58 13.94
N ASN A 36 8.97 7.75 13.38
CA ASN A 36 9.25 6.99 12.16
C ASN A 36 9.40 7.88 10.93
N LEU A 37 8.71 9.02 10.92
CA LEU A 37 8.79 10.01 9.85
C LEU A 37 9.89 11.05 10.07
N ASN A 38 10.66 10.93 11.15
CA ASN A 38 11.71 11.91 11.49
C ASN A 38 11.16 13.35 11.61
N LEU A 39 9.97 13.47 12.20
CA LEU A 39 9.28 14.74 12.44
C LEU A 39 9.38 15.14 13.91
N PRO A 40 9.32 16.44 14.23
CA PRO A 40 9.24 16.90 15.61
C PRO A 40 8.04 16.30 16.35
N LYS A 41 8.15 16.17 17.67
CA LYS A 41 7.01 15.82 18.53
C LYS A 41 5.88 16.82 18.30
N ASP A 42 4.64 16.35 18.35
CA ASP A 42 3.42 17.13 18.15
C ASP A 42 3.33 17.81 16.77
N PHE A 43 4.07 17.30 15.76
CA PHE A 43 4.06 17.85 14.40
C PHE A 43 2.66 17.90 13.81
N PHE A 44 1.83 16.90 14.06
CA PHE A 44 0.49 16.81 13.49
C PHE A 44 -0.57 17.62 14.23
N LYS A 45 -0.25 18.10 15.43
CA LYS A 45 -1.18 18.91 16.21
C LYS A 45 -1.66 20.13 15.42
N ASP A 46 -2.98 20.32 15.41
CA ASP A 46 -3.68 21.43 14.74
C ASP A 46 -3.52 21.48 13.20
N LYS A 47 -3.00 20.44 12.57
CA LYS A 47 -2.79 20.35 11.13
C LYS A 47 -4.02 19.84 10.37
N ILE A 48 -4.21 20.38 9.17
CA ILE A 48 -5.18 19.85 8.19
C ILE A 48 -4.43 18.86 7.28
N CYS A 49 -4.83 17.61 7.34
CA CYS A 49 -4.15 16.51 6.66
C CYS A 49 -5.03 15.85 5.59
N ALA A 50 -4.40 15.17 4.64
CA ALA A 50 -5.10 14.29 3.70
C ALA A 50 -4.56 12.86 3.78
N ASP A 51 -5.45 11.87 3.62
CA ASP A 51 -5.15 10.46 3.39
C ASP A 51 -5.70 10.09 2.00
N LEU A 52 -4.82 10.10 1.00
CA LEU A 52 -5.16 9.91 -0.40
C LEU A 52 -4.99 8.45 -0.82
N GLY A 53 -6.10 7.81 -1.22
CA GLY A 53 -6.18 6.37 -1.40
C GLY A 53 -6.27 5.65 -0.05
N CYS A 54 -7.13 6.16 0.83
CA CYS A 54 -7.27 5.71 2.22
C CYS A 54 -7.79 4.27 2.35
N GLY A 55 -8.27 3.67 1.26
CA GLY A 55 -8.91 2.37 1.28
C GLY A 55 -10.16 2.34 2.17
N SER A 56 -10.73 1.16 2.38
CA SER A 56 -11.93 1.00 3.21
C SER A 56 -11.65 1.01 4.72
N THR A 57 -10.39 1.07 5.12
CA THR A 57 -10.01 1.05 6.53
C THR A 57 -9.84 2.45 7.13
N GLY A 58 -9.38 3.43 6.31
CA GLY A 58 -8.99 4.75 6.79
C GLY A 58 -7.88 4.70 7.84
N ALA A 59 -6.99 3.68 7.76
CA ALA A 59 -5.97 3.45 8.78
C ALA A 59 -4.97 4.60 8.90
N GLY A 60 -4.59 5.21 7.78
CA GLY A 60 -3.72 6.38 7.76
C GLY A 60 -4.36 7.56 8.47
N ALA A 61 -5.62 7.85 8.12
CA ALA A 61 -6.40 8.92 8.73
C ALA A 61 -6.61 8.71 10.24
N LEU A 62 -6.95 7.47 10.66
CA LEU A 62 -7.07 7.15 12.08
C LEU A 62 -5.79 7.50 12.84
N ASN A 63 -4.65 7.18 12.25
CA ASN A 63 -3.38 7.45 12.91
C ASN A 63 -3.05 8.96 12.94
N LEU A 64 -3.30 9.70 11.86
CA LEU A 64 -3.15 11.16 11.83
C LEU A 64 -4.01 11.83 12.90
N LEU A 65 -5.27 11.38 13.08
CA LEU A 65 -6.17 11.87 14.12
C LEU A 65 -5.67 11.54 15.54
N ASN A 66 -5.15 10.33 15.75
CA ASN A 66 -4.55 9.93 17.02
C ASN A 66 -3.28 10.74 17.35
N LEU A 67 -2.55 11.22 16.34
CA LEU A 67 -1.39 12.11 16.47
C LEU A 67 -1.77 13.60 16.62
N GLY A 68 -3.06 13.90 16.74
CA GLY A 68 -3.54 15.25 17.05
C GLY A 68 -3.89 16.12 15.85
N ALA A 69 -4.00 15.55 14.64
CA ALA A 69 -4.47 16.31 13.49
C ALA A 69 -5.84 16.96 13.76
N LYS A 70 -5.97 18.24 13.39
CA LYS A 70 -7.21 19.01 13.56
C LYS A 70 -8.33 18.44 12.69
N GLU A 71 -8.02 18.18 11.45
CA GLU A 71 -8.97 17.66 10.46
C GLU A 71 -8.23 16.76 9.46
N VAL A 72 -8.84 15.62 9.07
CA VAL A 72 -8.31 14.73 8.05
C VAL A 72 -9.32 14.53 6.93
N HIS A 73 -8.89 14.80 5.69
CA HIS A 73 -9.66 14.51 4.49
C HIS A 73 -9.22 13.17 3.92
N LEU A 74 -10.12 12.20 3.93
CA LEU A 74 -9.92 10.90 3.32
C LEU A 74 -10.45 10.91 1.90
N MET A 75 -9.71 10.34 0.96
CA MET A 75 -10.19 10.19 -0.41
C MET A 75 -9.85 8.82 -0.98
N ASP A 76 -10.83 8.23 -1.65
CA ASP A 76 -10.65 7.01 -2.44
C ASP A 76 -11.61 7.00 -3.63
N MET A 77 -11.42 6.08 -4.59
CA MET A 77 -12.27 5.95 -5.77
C MET A 77 -13.63 5.27 -5.48
N HIS A 78 -13.87 4.84 -4.24
CA HIS A 78 -15.00 3.99 -3.87
C HIS A 78 -16.01 4.65 -2.93
N LYS A 79 -17.30 4.60 -3.29
CA LYS A 79 -18.39 4.99 -2.38
C LYS A 79 -18.57 4.03 -1.19
N HIS A 80 -18.22 2.76 -1.35
CA HIS A 80 -18.39 1.72 -0.32
C HIS A 80 -17.48 1.88 0.89
N ILE A 81 -16.48 2.77 0.83
CA ILE A 81 -15.57 3.06 1.94
C ILE A 81 -16.27 3.78 3.11
N PHE A 82 -17.36 4.48 2.89
CA PHE A 82 -17.96 5.39 3.88
C PHE A 82 -18.34 4.67 5.17
N LYS A 83 -19.09 3.56 5.06
CA LYS A 83 -19.57 2.84 6.25
C LYS A 83 -18.43 2.29 7.11
N PRO A 84 -17.48 1.51 6.57
CA PRO A 84 -16.38 0.98 7.39
C PRO A 84 -15.46 2.09 7.94
N ILE A 85 -15.19 3.16 7.18
CA ILE A 85 -14.41 4.29 7.69
C ILE A 85 -15.11 4.98 8.86
N LYS A 86 -16.40 5.32 8.74
CA LYS A 86 -17.16 5.92 9.84
C LYS A 86 -17.16 5.05 11.10
N GLN A 87 -17.23 3.73 10.95
CA GLN A 87 -17.13 2.81 12.07
C GLN A 87 -15.76 2.85 12.74
N ASN A 88 -14.69 2.84 11.93
CA ASN A 88 -13.33 2.84 12.44
C ASN A 88 -12.93 4.17 13.09
N LEU A 89 -13.43 5.29 12.56
CA LEU A 89 -13.09 6.64 13.00
C LEU A 89 -14.14 7.23 13.97
N LYS A 90 -15.10 6.46 14.44
CA LYS A 90 -16.22 6.96 15.29
C LYS A 90 -15.79 7.77 16.51
N LYS A 91 -14.61 7.48 17.08
CA LYS A 91 -14.04 8.22 18.22
C LYS A 91 -13.56 9.64 17.85
N HIS A 92 -13.43 9.93 16.57
CA HIS A 92 -12.99 11.20 16.01
C HIS A 92 -14.06 11.88 15.15
N ASP A 93 -15.33 11.60 15.46
CA ASP A 93 -16.46 12.20 14.71
C ASP A 93 -16.34 13.73 14.67
N GLY A 94 -16.71 14.32 13.55
CA GLY A 94 -16.52 15.76 13.30
C GLY A 94 -15.10 16.20 12.88
N LYS A 95 -14.09 15.33 13.03
CA LYS A 95 -12.69 15.65 12.69
C LYS A 95 -12.23 15.06 11.36
N PHE A 96 -13.11 14.47 10.58
CA PHE A 96 -12.75 13.90 9.28
C PHE A 96 -13.83 14.12 8.23
N LYS A 97 -13.40 14.18 6.97
CA LYS A 97 -14.29 14.28 5.80
C LYS A 97 -13.91 13.22 4.77
N ILE A 98 -14.90 12.52 4.22
CA ILE A 98 -14.69 11.45 3.25
C ILE A 98 -15.11 11.93 1.87
N HIS A 99 -14.19 11.79 0.90
CA HIS A 99 -14.39 12.19 -0.48
C HIS A 99 -14.28 10.98 -1.40
N VAL A 100 -15.02 11.00 -2.51
CA VAL A 100 -14.84 10.03 -3.60
C VAL A 100 -14.25 10.76 -4.79
N GLY A 101 -13.11 10.29 -5.27
CA GLY A 101 -12.41 10.95 -6.36
C GLY A 101 -11.18 10.21 -6.83
N SER A 102 -10.51 10.76 -7.82
CA SER A 102 -9.26 10.27 -8.37
C SER A 102 -8.10 11.18 -7.98
N LEU A 103 -6.93 10.59 -7.72
CA LEU A 103 -5.69 11.35 -7.51
C LEU A 103 -5.26 12.14 -8.76
N GLU A 104 -5.78 11.82 -9.94
CA GLU A 104 -5.46 12.57 -11.16
C GLU A 104 -6.10 13.97 -11.18
N LYS A 105 -7.13 14.18 -10.35
CA LYS A 105 -7.83 15.48 -10.20
C LYS A 105 -8.43 15.56 -8.82
N LEU A 106 -7.68 16.12 -7.88
CA LEU A 106 -8.11 16.26 -6.49
C LEU A 106 -9.15 17.38 -6.34
N PRO A 107 -10.27 17.15 -5.62
CA PRO A 107 -11.34 18.16 -5.44
C PRO A 107 -10.97 19.19 -4.37
N PHE A 108 -9.71 19.50 -4.20
CA PHE A 108 -9.20 20.43 -3.19
C PHE A 108 -8.54 21.64 -3.85
N LYS A 109 -8.61 22.78 -3.18
CA LYS A 109 -7.94 24.00 -3.62
C LYS A 109 -6.41 23.89 -3.48
N ASN A 110 -5.70 24.77 -4.19
CA ASN A 110 -4.24 24.87 -4.04
C ASN A 110 -3.86 25.24 -2.60
N ASN A 111 -2.71 24.76 -2.12
CA ASN A 111 -2.15 25.12 -0.83
C ASN A 111 -3.12 24.90 0.35
N PHE A 112 -3.81 23.78 0.38
CA PHE A 112 -4.83 23.49 1.37
C PHE A 112 -4.33 22.67 2.55
N PHE A 113 -3.49 21.66 2.29
CA PHE A 113 -3.06 20.70 3.31
C PHE A 113 -1.68 21.02 3.89
N ASP A 114 -1.56 20.86 5.20
CA ASP A 114 -0.26 20.88 5.90
C ASP A 114 0.51 19.58 5.68
N PHE A 115 -0.22 18.44 5.56
CA PHE A 115 0.36 17.14 5.35
C PHE A 115 -0.52 16.28 4.42
N VAL A 116 0.14 15.57 3.48
CA VAL A 116 -0.52 14.61 2.59
C VAL A 116 0.12 13.24 2.74
N LEU A 117 -0.69 12.26 3.08
CA LEU A 117 -0.36 10.85 3.09
C LEU A 117 -0.84 10.20 1.79
N CYS A 118 0.03 9.47 1.09
CA CYS A 118 -0.32 8.68 -0.10
C CYS A 118 0.48 7.38 -0.11
N GLN A 119 -0.12 6.30 0.37
CA GLN A 119 0.56 5.02 0.55
C GLN A 119 -0.01 3.93 -0.34
N GLY A 120 0.82 3.38 -1.22
CA GLY A 120 0.43 2.21 -2.02
C GLY A 120 -0.58 2.51 -3.13
N VAL A 121 -0.62 3.74 -3.65
CA VAL A 121 -1.67 4.20 -4.59
C VAL A 121 -1.11 4.59 -5.95
N ILE A 122 -0.11 5.47 -5.98
CA ILE A 122 0.35 6.13 -7.20
C ILE A 122 0.81 5.10 -8.26
N HIS A 123 1.42 4.01 -7.85
CA HIS A 123 1.90 2.99 -8.77
C HIS A 123 0.78 2.14 -9.43
N HIS A 124 -0.49 2.37 -9.05
CA HIS A 124 -1.66 1.75 -9.67
C HIS A 124 -2.44 2.70 -10.59
N MET A 125 -2.05 3.97 -10.65
CA MET A 125 -2.73 4.99 -11.46
C MET A 125 -2.48 4.79 -12.96
N ASP A 126 -3.35 5.35 -13.79
CA ASP A 126 -3.12 5.42 -15.24
C ASP A 126 -2.04 6.47 -15.58
N ASP A 127 -2.04 7.59 -14.86
CA ASP A 127 -1.05 8.67 -15.00
C ASP A 127 -0.50 9.05 -13.61
N ASP A 128 0.59 8.41 -13.22
CA ASP A 128 1.28 8.66 -11.95
C ASP A 128 1.82 10.08 -11.83
N LYS A 129 2.23 10.70 -12.97
CA LYS A 129 2.78 12.06 -13.00
C LYS A 129 1.72 13.08 -12.60
N LYS A 130 0.45 12.86 -13.00
CA LYS A 130 -0.65 13.72 -12.53
C LYS A 130 -0.84 13.61 -11.04
N GLY A 131 -0.78 12.40 -10.47
CA GLY A 131 -0.88 12.19 -9.03
C GLY A 131 0.16 12.98 -8.24
N PHE A 132 1.43 12.92 -8.66
CA PHE A 132 2.49 13.72 -8.02
C PHE A 132 2.27 15.23 -8.15
N LYS A 133 1.81 15.71 -9.32
CA LYS A 133 1.49 17.13 -9.53
C LYS A 133 0.34 17.60 -8.64
N GLU A 134 -0.70 16.80 -8.51
CA GLU A 134 -1.85 17.10 -7.66
C GLU A 134 -1.48 17.13 -6.17
N ILE A 135 -0.68 16.18 -5.69
CA ILE A 135 -0.14 16.20 -4.32
C ILE A 135 0.64 17.50 -4.09
N HIS A 136 1.53 17.87 -5.01
CA HIS A 136 2.25 19.14 -4.91
C HIS A 136 1.30 20.34 -4.89
N ARG A 137 0.30 20.37 -5.79
CA ARG A 137 -0.66 21.48 -5.89
C ARG A 137 -1.43 21.73 -4.60
N VAL A 138 -1.93 20.68 -3.98
CA VAL A 138 -2.79 20.79 -2.78
C VAL A 138 -2.02 21.00 -1.48
N LEU A 139 -0.72 20.73 -1.44
CA LEU A 139 0.13 21.02 -0.29
C LEU A 139 0.35 22.52 -0.13
N LYS A 140 0.34 23.00 1.09
CA LYS A 140 0.83 24.33 1.45
C LYS A 140 2.34 24.44 1.23
N LYS A 141 2.85 25.64 0.99
CA LYS A 141 4.30 25.91 1.07
C LYS A 141 4.80 25.53 2.48
N GLY A 142 5.89 24.79 2.57
CA GLY A 142 6.37 24.18 3.82
C GLY A 142 5.62 22.92 4.25
N GLY A 143 4.48 22.61 3.63
CA GLY A 143 3.74 21.38 3.87
C GLY A 143 4.53 20.14 3.44
N LYS A 144 4.25 19.00 4.07
CA LYS A 144 4.98 17.75 3.85
C LYS A 144 4.08 16.66 3.26
N THR A 145 4.70 15.75 2.51
CA THR A 145 4.01 14.56 2.02
C THR A 145 4.80 13.30 2.33
N HIS A 146 4.10 12.27 2.80
CA HIS A 146 4.64 10.92 2.91
C HIS A 146 4.05 10.04 1.79
N ILE A 147 4.91 9.60 0.90
CA ILE A 147 4.55 8.79 -0.26
C ILE A 147 5.21 7.42 -0.14
N VAL A 148 4.44 6.37 -0.39
CA VAL A 148 4.95 5.00 -0.51
C VAL A 148 4.59 4.44 -1.87
N VAL A 149 5.61 4.03 -2.61
CA VAL A 149 5.47 3.41 -3.93
C VAL A 149 6.32 2.15 -4.02
N GLN A 150 6.01 1.29 -4.98
CA GLN A 150 6.80 0.08 -5.24
C GLN A 150 8.11 0.46 -5.92
N GLY A 151 9.21 0.01 -5.33
CA GLY A 151 10.55 0.16 -5.93
C GLY A 151 10.85 -0.88 -7.01
N ASN A 152 11.85 -0.57 -7.82
CA ASN A 152 12.29 -1.39 -8.93
C ASN A 152 13.45 -2.32 -8.52
N GLY A 153 13.72 -3.33 -9.35
CA GLY A 153 14.86 -4.23 -9.25
C GLY A 153 14.64 -5.41 -8.30
N GLY A 154 15.74 -6.11 -8.01
CA GLY A 154 15.76 -7.31 -7.19
C GLY A 154 15.26 -8.56 -7.90
N LEU A 155 15.75 -9.72 -7.45
CA LEU A 155 15.46 -11.03 -8.05
C LEU A 155 13.97 -11.39 -7.92
N ILE A 156 13.41 -11.23 -6.72
CA ILE A 156 12.02 -11.64 -6.43
C ILE A 156 11.00 -10.80 -7.23
N PRO A 157 11.05 -9.46 -7.27
CA PRO A 157 10.20 -8.68 -8.16
C PRO A 157 10.38 -9.03 -9.64
N LYS A 158 11.62 -9.24 -10.12
CA LYS A 158 11.87 -9.64 -11.52
C LYS A 158 11.18 -10.96 -11.86
N ILE A 159 11.28 -11.98 -11.03
CA ILE A 159 10.58 -13.25 -11.22
C ILE A 159 9.06 -13.01 -11.24
N MET A 160 8.54 -12.22 -10.29
CA MET A 160 7.10 -11.93 -10.22
C MET A 160 6.61 -11.26 -11.50
N TYR A 161 7.24 -10.18 -11.96
CA TYR A 161 6.76 -9.37 -13.06
C TYR A 161 7.12 -9.89 -14.44
N ASN A 162 8.27 -10.57 -14.59
CA ASN A 162 8.73 -11.06 -15.90
C ASN A 162 8.36 -12.51 -16.17
N VAL A 163 8.03 -13.29 -15.13
CA VAL A 163 7.70 -14.73 -15.29
C VAL A 163 6.28 -14.99 -14.78
N ILE A 164 6.01 -14.79 -13.50
CA ILE A 164 4.76 -15.24 -12.87
C ILE A 164 3.54 -14.52 -13.44
N ILE A 165 3.55 -13.20 -13.52
CA ILE A 165 2.41 -12.41 -14.02
C ILE A 165 2.15 -12.65 -15.52
N PRO A 166 3.16 -12.67 -16.41
CA PRO A 166 2.95 -13.06 -17.81
C PRO A 166 2.39 -14.47 -17.96
N GLN A 167 2.89 -15.44 -17.22
CA GLN A 167 2.37 -16.82 -17.23
C GLN A 167 0.94 -16.88 -16.70
N TYR A 168 0.60 -16.14 -15.64
CA TYR A 168 -0.77 -16.02 -15.16
C TYR A 168 -1.74 -15.53 -16.26
N LYS A 169 -1.29 -14.61 -17.10
CA LYS A 169 -2.11 -14.04 -18.20
C LYS A 169 -2.26 -15.03 -19.38
N LYS A 170 -1.24 -15.84 -19.67
CA LYS A 170 -1.15 -16.67 -20.88
C LYS A 170 -1.47 -18.16 -20.63
N ASN A 171 -1.11 -18.71 -19.47
CA ASN A 171 -1.19 -20.14 -19.18
C ASN A 171 -2.39 -20.45 -18.27
N PRO A 172 -3.40 -21.23 -18.74
CA PRO A 172 -4.58 -21.59 -17.97
C PRO A 172 -4.28 -22.36 -16.68
N LEU A 173 -3.26 -23.24 -16.69
CA LEU A 173 -2.86 -24.02 -15.51
C LEU A 173 -2.25 -23.13 -14.44
N VAL A 174 -1.32 -22.23 -14.81
CA VAL A 174 -0.72 -21.25 -13.89
C VAL A 174 -1.80 -20.33 -13.33
N LYS A 175 -2.72 -19.86 -14.18
CA LYS A 175 -3.86 -19.04 -13.75
C LYS A 175 -4.75 -19.77 -12.76
N LYS A 176 -5.07 -21.03 -13.00
CA LYS A 176 -5.86 -21.85 -12.07
C LYS A 176 -5.14 -22.01 -10.74
N LEU A 177 -3.87 -22.39 -10.76
CA LEU A 177 -3.05 -22.60 -9.57
C LEU A 177 -2.98 -21.32 -8.71
N LEU A 178 -2.62 -20.18 -9.31
CA LEU A 178 -2.51 -18.93 -8.58
C LEU A 178 -3.84 -18.43 -8.02
N ASN A 179 -4.95 -18.60 -8.76
CA ASN A 179 -6.28 -18.28 -8.26
C ASN A 179 -6.65 -19.15 -7.04
N GLU A 180 -6.32 -20.42 -7.05
CA GLU A 180 -6.59 -21.31 -5.92
C GLU A 180 -5.76 -20.93 -4.69
N ILE A 181 -4.49 -20.54 -4.87
CA ILE A 181 -3.64 -20.00 -3.79
C ILE A 181 -4.26 -18.70 -3.23
N MET A 182 -4.61 -17.76 -4.10
CA MET A 182 -5.17 -16.48 -3.73
C MET A 182 -6.56 -16.58 -3.08
N ASP A 183 -7.34 -17.60 -3.41
CA ASP A 183 -8.70 -17.83 -2.89
C ASP A 183 -8.76 -18.78 -1.69
N ASN A 184 -7.62 -19.20 -1.18
CA ASN A 184 -7.50 -20.18 -0.09
C ASN A 184 -8.13 -21.54 -0.40
N LYS A 185 -8.09 -21.94 -1.67
CA LYS A 185 -8.60 -23.24 -2.09
C LYS A 185 -7.55 -24.37 -1.99
N ILE A 186 -6.39 -24.06 -1.42
CA ILE A 186 -5.29 -25.04 -1.22
C ILE A 186 -5.78 -26.31 -0.52
N TYR A 187 -6.81 -26.23 0.33
CA TYR A 187 -7.44 -27.40 0.93
C TYR A 187 -8.14 -28.34 -0.10
N LYS A 188 -8.47 -27.84 -1.31
CA LYS A 188 -9.02 -28.69 -2.38
C LYS A 188 -7.97 -29.56 -3.02
N TYR A 189 -6.68 -29.23 -2.88
CA TYR A 189 -5.57 -30.08 -3.35
C TYR A 189 -5.46 -31.42 -2.61
N LYS A 190 -6.09 -31.59 -1.44
CA LYS A 190 -6.26 -32.92 -0.83
C LYS A 190 -6.82 -33.96 -1.82
N ARG A 191 -7.73 -33.53 -2.68
CA ARG A 191 -8.34 -34.41 -3.70
C ARG A 191 -7.48 -34.59 -4.96
N PHE A 192 -6.68 -33.58 -5.33
CA PHE A 192 -5.93 -33.59 -6.57
C PHE A 192 -4.66 -34.45 -6.51
N PHE A 193 -4.00 -34.48 -5.34
CA PHE A 193 -2.77 -35.24 -5.17
C PHE A 193 -2.97 -36.63 -4.56
N ASN A 194 -4.24 -37.08 -4.37
CA ASN A 194 -4.54 -38.38 -3.72
C ASN A 194 -3.63 -38.66 -2.49
N LEU A 195 -3.20 -37.58 -1.82
CA LEU A 195 -2.37 -37.69 -0.66
C LEU A 195 -3.23 -38.20 0.49
N ASN A 196 -3.14 -39.51 0.75
CA ASN A 196 -3.49 -40.06 2.06
C ASN A 196 -2.60 -39.39 3.09
N LEU A 197 -2.99 -38.15 3.46
CA LEU A 197 -2.26 -37.37 4.44
C LEU A 197 -2.46 -38.04 5.79
N ASN A 198 -1.47 -38.81 6.22
CA ASN A 198 -1.36 -39.23 7.58
C ASN A 198 -1.38 -38.01 8.53
N LYS A 199 -1.46 -38.22 9.84
CA LYS A 199 -1.50 -37.12 10.84
C LYS A 199 -0.38 -36.10 10.66
N LYS A 200 0.80 -36.49 10.13
CA LYS A 200 1.95 -35.59 9.85
C LYS A 200 1.66 -34.67 8.65
N GLY A 201 1.07 -35.18 7.58
CA GLY A 201 0.69 -34.38 6.42
C GLY A 201 -0.40 -33.33 6.74
N VAL A 202 -1.37 -33.68 7.61
CA VAL A 202 -2.36 -32.69 8.10
C VAL A 202 -1.70 -31.57 8.91
N LYS A 203 -0.70 -31.90 9.75
CA LYS A 203 0.07 -30.89 10.48
C LYS A 203 0.87 -29.98 9.54
N LEU A 204 1.50 -30.54 8.49
CA LEU A 204 2.22 -29.77 7.49
C LEU A 204 1.30 -28.82 6.73
N VAL A 205 0.13 -29.27 6.27
CA VAL A 205 -0.85 -28.39 5.59
C VAL A 205 -1.34 -27.27 6.51
N LYS A 206 -1.61 -27.56 7.79
CA LYS A 206 -1.96 -26.54 8.77
C LYS A 206 -0.80 -25.56 9.01
N PHE A 207 0.42 -26.05 9.08
CA PHE A 207 1.63 -25.21 9.19
C PHE A 207 1.77 -24.29 7.98
N LEU A 208 1.75 -24.83 6.76
CA LEU A 208 1.84 -24.04 5.54
C LEU A 208 0.71 -23.01 5.41
N SER A 209 -0.51 -23.33 5.83
CA SER A 209 -1.64 -22.41 5.77
C SER A 209 -1.48 -21.19 6.69
N ARG A 210 -0.69 -21.28 7.76
CA ARG A 210 -0.34 -20.13 8.60
C ARG A 210 0.60 -19.16 7.89
N TYR A 211 1.51 -19.67 7.05
CA TYR A 211 2.44 -18.84 6.27
C TYR A 211 1.78 -18.18 5.07
N PHE A 212 0.75 -18.82 4.48
CA PHE A 212 -0.06 -18.26 3.38
C PHE A 212 -1.38 -17.68 3.91
N ASP A 213 -1.29 -16.80 4.88
CA ASP A 213 -2.44 -16.16 5.52
C ASP A 213 -3.22 -15.23 4.58
N GLU A 214 -4.33 -14.67 5.06
CA GLU A 214 -5.16 -13.74 4.28
C GLU A 214 -4.37 -12.51 3.82
N ASP A 215 -3.51 -11.97 4.65
CA ASP A 215 -2.73 -10.78 4.35
C ASP A 215 -1.73 -11.05 3.20
N PHE A 216 -1.07 -12.21 3.20
CA PHE A 216 -0.23 -12.64 2.07
C PHE A 216 -1.06 -12.80 0.78
N ARG A 217 -2.21 -13.47 0.85
CA ARG A 217 -3.08 -13.69 -0.31
C ARG A 217 -3.61 -12.38 -0.89
N LEU A 218 -3.97 -11.42 -0.06
CA LEU A 218 -4.40 -10.10 -0.52
C LEU A 218 -3.28 -9.33 -1.22
N THR A 219 -2.04 -9.46 -0.72
CA THR A 219 -0.85 -8.89 -1.39
C THR A 219 -0.58 -9.55 -2.75
N MET A 220 -0.78 -10.86 -2.85
CA MET A 220 -0.67 -11.55 -4.15
C MET A 220 -1.75 -11.07 -5.12
N LYS A 221 -3.00 -10.91 -4.68
CA LYS A 221 -4.08 -10.34 -5.51
C LYS A 221 -3.76 -8.94 -6.00
N ASP A 222 -3.26 -8.09 -5.14
CA ASP A 222 -2.82 -6.75 -5.47
C ASP A 222 -1.81 -6.78 -6.64
N ARG A 223 -0.76 -7.58 -6.54
CA ARG A 223 0.31 -7.64 -7.55
C ARG A 223 -0.09 -8.34 -8.83
N VAL A 224 -0.80 -9.47 -8.74
CA VAL A 224 -1.11 -10.32 -9.91
C VAL A 224 -2.30 -9.80 -10.70
N LEU A 225 -3.30 -9.22 -10.03
CA LEU A 225 -4.57 -8.83 -10.64
C LEU A 225 -4.66 -7.34 -10.97
N SER A 226 -3.73 -6.52 -10.46
CA SER A 226 -3.72 -5.09 -10.75
C SER A 226 -3.45 -4.83 -12.25
N PRO A 227 -4.26 -4.02 -12.92
CA PRO A 227 -4.03 -3.71 -14.34
C PRO A 227 -2.77 -2.90 -14.57
N ASN A 228 -2.48 -1.96 -13.67
CA ASN A 228 -1.27 -1.12 -13.69
C ASN A 228 -0.46 -1.36 -12.43
N TYR A 229 0.86 -1.45 -12.59
CA TYR A 229 1.79 -1.61 -11.49
C TYR A 229 3.15 -1.01 -11.88
N TYR A 230 3.30 0.30 -11.67
CA TYR A 230 4.57 0.98 -11.93
C TYR A 230 5.60 0.67 -10.85
N GLN A 231 6.85 0.55 -11.28
CA GLN A 231 8.01 0.38 -10.39
C GLN A 231 8.94 1.58 -10.54
N TYR A 232 9.45 2.06 -9.42
CA TYR A 232 10.26 3.27 -9.37
C TYR A 232 11.71 2.93 -8.97
N GLU A 233 12.64 3.57 -9.64
CA GLU A 233 14.03 3.70 -9.19
C GLU A 233 14.10 4.86 -8.20
N GLU A 234 14.59 4.61 -6.99
CA GLU A 234 14.61 5.60 -5.91
C GLU A 234 15.26 6.92 -6.29
N LYS A 235 16.48 6.87 -6.86
CA LYS A 235 17.23 8.07 -7.27
C LYS A 235 16.46 8.89 -8.30
N LYS A 236 15.84 8.23 -9.27
CA LYS A 236 15.06 8.87 -10.33
C LYS A 236 13.77 9.48 -9.80
N LEU A 237 13.10 8.77 -8.88
CA LEU A 237 11.90 9.29 -8.20
C LEU A 237 12.22 10.56 -7.42
N ILE A 238 13.25 10.56 -6.58
CA ILE A 238 13.67 11.72 -5.80
C ILE A 238 14.04 12.89 -6.72
N LYS A 239 14.78 12.65 -7.81
CA LYS A 239 15.12 13.67 -8.81
C LYS A 239 13.86 14.30 -9.41
N ASN A 240 12.85 13.49 -9.77
CA ASN A 240 11.61 13.97 -10.37
C ASN A 240 10.77 14.78 -9.37
N LEU A 241 10.68 14.34 -8.10
CA LEU A 241 9.99 15.07 -7.04
C LEU A 241 10.66 16.41 -6.76
N ASN A 242 11.99 16.45 -6.74
CA ASN A 242 12.76 17.69 -6.56
C ASN A 242 12.51 18.70 -7.68
N LYS A 243 12.42 18.23 -8.94
CA LYS A 243 12.06 19.08 -10.10
C LYS A 243 10.64 19.64 -9.97
N LEU A 244 9.72 18.89 -9.37
CA LEU A 244 8.35 19.31 -9.14
C LEU A 244 8.21 20.32 -8.01
N GLY A 245 9.25 20.53 -7.19
CA GLY A 245 9.22 21.42 -6.03
C GLY A 245 8.97 20.71 -4.69
N LEU A 246 8.93 19.37 -4.70
CA LEU A 246 8.94 18.53 -3.49
C LEU A 246 10.39 18.22 -3.14
N LYS A 247 10.98 19.06 -2.28
CA LYS A 247 12.41 19.02 -1.91
C LYS A 247 12.63 18.46 -0.51
N LYS A 248 13.90 18.42 -0.08
CA LYS A 248 14.30 17.82 1.20
C LYS A 248 13.76 16.39 1.32
N THR A 249 13.77 15.67 0.18
CA THR A 249 13.23 14.32 0.06
C THR A 249 14.22 13.33 0.63
N TYR A 250 13.78 12.52 1.56
CA TYR A 250 14.57 11.43 2.12
C TYR A 250 13.74 10.17 2.30
N ARG A 251 14.41 9.04 2.27
CA ARG A 251 13.79 7.74 2.46
C ARG A 251 13.59 7.44 3.95
N ILE A 252 12.40 6.96 4.28
CA ILE A 252 12.03 6.52 5.62
C ILE A 252 12.45 5.07 5.79
N LYS A 253 13.24 4.75 6.81
CA LYS A 253 13.52 3.37 7.21
C LYS A 253 12.34 2.82 7.98
N LYS A 254 11.80 1.68 7.53
CA LYS A 254 10.70 1.00 8.20
C LYS A 254 11.17 -0.34 8.74
N LYS A 255 10.90 -0.62 10.01
CA LYS A 255 11.01 -1.96 10.58
C LYS A 255 9.61 -2.56 10.65
N VAL A 256 9.36 -3.61 9.89
CA VAL A 256 8.06 -4.30 9.84
C VAL A 256 8.25 -5.74 10.27
N GLN A 257 7.46 -6.18 11.24
CA GLN A 257 7.38 -7.58 11.63
C GLN A 257 6.23 -8.27 10.89
N PHE A 258 6.51 -9.42 10.33
CA PHE A 258 5.53 -10.27 9.68
C PHE A 258 5.37 -11.58 10.44
N ASN A 259 4.14 -12.09 10.48
CA ASN A 259 3.79 -13.37 11.10
C ASN A 259 3.44 -14.47 10.07
N ASN A 260 3.81 -14.25 8.79
CA ASN A 260 3.53 -15.16 7.68
C ASN A 260 4.83 -15.46 6.90
N ILE A 261 4.70 -16.04 5.69
CA ILE A 261 5.86 -16.37 4.84
C ILE A 261 6.81 -15.18 4.63
N ARG A 262 6.33 -13.94 4.70
CA ARG A 262 7.17 -12.74 4.61
C ARG A 262 8.17 -12.64 5.77
N ALA A 263 7.90 -13.26 6.94
CA ALA A 263 8.85 -13.30 8.03
C ALA A 263 10.15 -14.04 7.64
N LEU A 264 10.06 -15.00 6.70
CA LEU A 264 11.21 -15.74 6.18
C LEU A 264 11.89 -15.03 5.01
N VAL A 265 11.08 -14.51 4.07
CA VAL A 265 11.60 -13.99 2.81
C VAL A 265 11.73 -12.47 2.77
N ALA A 266 11.07 -11.77 3.67
CA ALA A 266 11.02 -10.32 3.69
C ALA A 266 11.49 -9.63 4.99
N PRO A 267 12.21 -10.25 5.93
CA PRO A 267 12.74 -9.50 7.08
C PRO A 267 13.62 -8.34 6.62
N MET A 268 14.30 -8.51 5.48
CA MET A 268 15.16 -7.52 4.85
C MET A 268 14.46 -6.62 3.83
N TYR A 269 13.18 -6.81 3.55
CA TYR A 269 12.45 -6.09 2.49
C TYR A 269 12.47 -4.57 2.68
N TYR A 270 12.54 -4.11 3.92
CA TYR A 270 12.60 -2.69 4.28
C TYR A 270 14.01 -2.22 4.67
N GLU A 271 14.99 -3.14 4.70
CA GLU A 271 16.41 -2.85 4.97
C GLU A 271 17.17 -2.64 3.66
N TYR A 272 16.74 -1.66 2.90
CA TYR A 272 17.17 -1.39 1.51
C TYR A 272 18.67 -1.04 1.37
N ASP A 273 19.37 -0.74 2.45
CA ASP A 273 20.81 -0.50 2.52
C ASP A 273 21.61 -1.81 2.71
N HIS A 274 20.96 -2.92 3.04
CA HIS A 274 21.62 -4.21 3.17
C HIS A 274 21.82 -4.88 1.80
N LEU A 275 23.02 -5.40 1.51
CA LEU A 275 23.38 -5.99 0.21
C LEU A 275 22.41 -7.10 -0.23
N ILE A 276 22.13 -8.06 0.64
CA ILE A 276 21.21 -9.17 0.35
C ILE A 276 19.80 -8.64 0.06
N SER A 277 19.36 -7.65 0.81
CA SER A 277 18.07 -7.00 0.56
C SER A 277 18.00 -6.38 -0.83
N ARG A 278 19.05 -5.70 -1.26
CA ARG A 278 19.13 -5.12 -2.61
C ARG A 278 19.17 -6.18 -3.71
N VAL A 279 19.87 -7.27 -3.52
CA VAL A 279 19.90 -8.39 -4.48
C VAL A 279 18.52 -9.02 -4.60
N LEU A 280 17.84 -9.30 -3.49
CA LEU A 280 16.55 -9.98 -3.48
C LEU A 280 15.37 -9.07 -3.90
N TYR A 281 15.36 -7.83 -3.42
CA TYR A 281 14.18 -6.95 -3.52
C TYR A 281 14.42 -5.63 -4.25
N GLY A 282 15.66 -5.33 -4.64
CA GLY A 282 16.02 -4.05 -5.27
C GLY A 282 15.76 -2.88 -4.33
N ASP A 283 14.99 -1.90 -4.83
CA ASP A 283 14.59 -0.75 -4.01
C ASP A 283 13.44 -1.05 -3.04
N GLY A 284 12.82 -2.24 -3.09
CA GLY A 284 11.73 -2.65 -2.20
C GLY A 284 10.54 -1.68 -2.23
N ASP A 285 9.90 -1.44 -1.06
CA ASP A 285 8.94 -0.33 -0.93
C ASP A 285 9.69 0.97 -0.66
N ILE A 286 9.60 1.91 -1.59
CA ILE A 286 10.18 3.25 -1.42
C ILE A 286 9.21 4.10 -0.62
N ALA A 287 9.54 4.32 0.64
CA ALA A 287 8.80 5.19 1.54
C ALA A 287 9.59 6.49 1.73
N ILE A 288 9.06 7.61 1.29
CA ILE A 288 9.72 8.90 1.29
C ILE A 288 8.91 9.96 2.03
N LEU A 289 9.61 10.91 2.63
CA LEU A 289 9.05 12.17 3.08
C LEU A 289 9.66 13.30 2.25
N SER A 290 8.81 14.21 1.79
CA SER A 290 9.20 15.40 1.03
C SER A 290 8.53 16.65 1.57
N THR A 291 9.14 17.82 1.32
CA THR A 291 8.58 19.13 1.71
C THR A 291 8.34 19.97 0.44
N LYS A 292 7.16 20.58 0.32
CA LYS A 292 6.89 21.56 -0.75
C LYS A 292 7.65 22.86 -0.46
N THR A 293 8.45 23.33 -1.41
CA THR A 293 9.28 24.54 -1.28
C THR A 293 8.79 25.73 -2.10
N LYS A 294 8.03 25.47 -3.15
CA LYS A 294 7.48 26.52 -4.05
C LYS A 294 5.98 26.40 -4.16
#